data_bbd083b49b0409da03f0575a02257556
#
_entry.id   bbd083b49b0409da03f0575a02257556
#
_cell.length_a   1.000
_cell.length_b   1.000
_cell.length_c   1.000
_cell.angle_alpha   90.00
_cell.angle_beta   90.00
_cell.angle_gamma   90.00
#
_symmetry.space_group_name_H-M   'P 1'
#
loop_
_entity.id
_entity.type
_entity.pdbx_description
1 polymer ?
#
loop_
_entity_poly.entity_id
_entity_poly.type
_entity_poly.pdbx_seq_one_letter_code
_entity_poly.pdbx_strand_id
1 'polypeptide(L)'
;MTIAETTRISVENYYRDYGARKGSLRNDLLRNPEVLFQVLAAEVSIVSALRSIQADPARAKVLDIGCGEGASLFPLLRLGFEPSNLHGVDIRGEQIALAQARYPGLHFQCIDASSLKFPDATFDIVQESMIFLQMTDQQLGKQVAQQMIRVTKPSGHLLLSDWRYGKPGTSEFKPMNQVRIASLFNVGSQTSIRKVLPGALVPPVGRFLSKNLPSMYFAASSLLPFLVGQQVTVLQKNR
;
A
#
# COMPACT_ATOMS: atom_id res chain seq x y z
N MET A 1 19.70 -19.77 5.78
CA MET A 1 18.60 -18.80 5.97
C MET A 1 18.07 -18.43 4.60
N THR A 2 16.80 -18.60 4.36
CA THR A 2 16.19 -18.27 3.06
C THR A 2 16.06 -16.75 2.92
N ILE A 3 15.92 -16.24 1.68
CA ILE A 3 15.68 -14.80 1.42
C ILE A 3 14.42 -14.33 2.20
N ALA A 4 13.39 -15.16 2.24
CA ALA A 4 12.15 -14.91 2.99
C ALA A 4 12.38 -14.75 4.50
N GLU A 5 13.18 -15.62 5.12
CA GLU A 5 13.53 -15.52 6.55
C GLU A 5 14.32 -14.26 6.86
N THR A 6 15.32 -13.94 6.02
CA THR A 6 16.10 -12.70 6.17
C THR A 6 15.22 -11.46 6.05
N THR A 7 14.30 -11.46 5.10
CA THR A 7 13.35 -10.36 4.90
C THR A 7 12.41 -10.23 6.08
N ARG A 8 11.84 -11.33 6.57
CA ARG A 8 10.95 -11.33 7.75
C ARG A 8 11.65 -10.72 8.97
N ILE A 9 12.87 -11.20 9.28
CA ILE A 9 13.66 -10.69 10.42
C ILE A 9 13.95 -9.19 10.25
N SER A 10 14.31 -8.75 9.05
CA SER A 10 14.59 -7.34 8.76
C SER A 10 13.34 -6.47 8.97
N VAL A 11 12.18 -6.92 8.48
CA VAL A 11 10.90 -6.22 8.65
C VAL A 11 10.48 -6.17 10.12
N GLU A 12 10.57 -7.29 10.85
CA GLU A 12 10.26 -7.34 12.29
C GLU A 12 11.16 -6.39 13.09
N ASN A 13 12.47 -6.40 12.83
CA ASN A 13 13.42 -5.51 13.48
C ASN A 13 13.10 -4.04 13.17
N TYR A 14 12.81 -3.71 11.91
CA TYR A 14 12.43 -2.36 11.53
C TYR A 14 11.21 -1.85 12.31
N TYR A 15 10.12 -2.63 12.37
CA TYR A 15 8.91 -2.19 13.08
C TYR A 15 9.09 -2.13 14.60
N ARG A 16 9.86 -3.04 15.19
CA ARG A 16 10.22 -2.99 16.61
C ARG A 16 10.98 -1.70 16.92
N ASP A 17 12.02 -1.40 16.15
CA ASP A 17 12.84 -0.20 16.33
C ASP A 17 12.07 1.08 15.99
N TYR A 18 11.16 1.02 15.00
CA TYR A 18 10.29 2.13 14.66
C TYR A 18 9.33 2.45 15.81
N GLY A 19 8.70 1.45 16.39
CA GLY A 19 7.81 1.61 17.55
C GLY A 19 8.54 2.20 18.77
N ALA A 20 9.73 1.69 19.06
CA ALA A 20 10.57 2.19 20.15
C ALA A 20 10.99 3.67 19.96
N ARG A 21 11.34 4.07 18.73
CA ARG A 21 11.81 5.44 18.43
C ARG A 21 10.67 6.46 18.32
N LYS A 22 9.48 6.05 17.90
CA LYS A 22 8.41 6.99 17.51
C LYS A 22 7.25 7.06 18.49
N GLY A 23 7.15 6.09 19.38
CA GLY A 23 6.09 5.98 20.36
C GLY A 23 4.74 5.57 19.75
N SER A 24 3.86 5.07 20.60
CA SER A 24 2.53 4.56 20.23
C SER A 24 1.59 5.65 19.68
N LEU A 25 1.82 6.91 20.06
CA LEU A 25 0.95 8.03 19.69
C LEU A 25 1.23 8.61 18.31
N ARG A 26 2.28 8.17 17.61
CA ARG A 26 2.67 8.79 16.32
C ARG A 26 1.54 8.74 15.28
N ASN A 27 0.83 7.63 15.19
CA ASN A 27 -0.24 7.41 14.21
C ASN A 27 -1.64 7.46 14.85
N ASP A 28 -1.73 7.93 16.09
CA ASP A 28 -3.00 8.11 16.79
C ASP A 28 -3.70 9.35 16.22
N LEU A 29 -4.78 9.14 15.47
CA LEU A 29 -5.53 10.20 14.81
C LEU A 29 -6.22 11.16 15.77
N LEU A 30 -6.55 10.70 16.99
CA LEU A 30 -7.23 11.52 18.00
C LEU A 30 -6.23 12.40 18.78
N ARG A 31 -5.01 11.91 18.99
CA ARG A 31 -4.03 12.57 19.84
C ARG A 31 -2.91 13.26 19.05
N ASN A 32 -2.76 12.90 17.77
CA ASN A 32 -1.74 13.49 16.90
C ASN A 32 -2.36 14.17 15.67
N PRO A 33 -2.73 15.46 15.77
CA PRO A 33 -3.32 16.19 14.65
C PRO A 33 -2.38 16.32 13.43
N GLU A 34 -1.07 16.10 13.63
CA GLU A 34 -0.08 16.21 12.55
C GLU A 34 -0.25 15.13 11.46
N VAL A 35 -0.89 14.00 11.78
CA VAL A 35 -1.03 12.88 10.84
C VAL A 35 -2.43 12.76 10.24
N LEU A 36 -3.42 13.45 10.79
CA LEU A 36 -4.83 13.30 10.39
C LEU A 36 -5.02 13.49 8.89
N PHE A 37 -4.59 14.62 8.35
CA PHE A 37 -4.78 14.92 6.92
C PHE A 37 -3.90 14.08 6.02
N GLN A 38 -2.77 13.56 6.50
CA GLN A 38 -1.95 12.60 5.76
C GLN A 38 -2.69 11.28 5.55
N VAL A 39 -3.36 10.77 6.60
CA VAL A 39 -4.16 9.53 6.51
C VAL A 39 -5.38 9.76 5.62
N LEU A 40 -6.11 10.87 5.81
CA LEU A 40 -7.27 11.21 4.98
C LEU A 40 -6.89 11.37 3.50
N ALA A 41 -5.75 11.99 3.19
CA ALA A 41 -5.29 12.13 1.82
C ALA A 41 -4.97 10.78 1.16
N ALA A 42 -4.39 9.85 1.91
CA ALA A 42 -4.17 8.48 1.43
C ALA A 42 -5.50 7.75 1.16
N GLU A 43 -6.47 7.85 2.07
CA GLU A 43 -7.82 7.28 1.87
C GLU A 43 -8.52 7.87 0.64
N VAL A 44 -8.51 9.21 0.49
CA VAL A 44 -9.08 9.89 -0.69
C VAL A 44 -8.46 9.39 -1.99
N SER A 45 -7.15 9.12 -1.99
CA SER A 45 -6.47 8.57 -3.17
C SER A 45 -6.92 7.16 -3.51
N ILE A 46 -7.07 6.28 -2.51
CA ILE A 46 -7.59 4.92 -2.71
C ILE A 46 -9.02 4.96 -3.23
N VAL A 47 -9.90 5.77 -2.62
CA VAL A 47 -11.28 5.93 -3.12
C VAL A 47 -11.29 6.44 -4.57
N SER A 48 -10.43 7.40 -4.88
CA SER A 48 -10.30 7.94 -6.25
C SER A 48 -9.76 6.90 -7.24
N ALA A 49 -8.85 6.03 -6.79
CA ALA A 49 -8.36 4.90 -7.59
C ALA A 49 -9.49 3.93 -7.90
N LEU A 50 -10.24 3.47 -6.89
CA LEU A 50 -11.37 2.55 -7.02
C LEU A 50 -12.46 3.12 -7.94
N ARG A 51 -12.78 4.41 -7.81
CA ARG A 51 -13.72 5.10 -8.72
C ARG A 51 -13.19 5.12 -10.16
N SER A 52 -11.89 5.35 -10.35
CA SER A 52 -11.31 5.45 -11.70
C SER A 52 -11.32 4.14 -12.48
N ILE A 53 -11.35 3.01 -11.78
CA ILE A 53 -11.44 1.67 -12.37
C ILE A 53 -12.88 1.12 -12.33
N GLN A 54 -13.85 1.91 -11.87
CA GLN A 54 -15.25 1.50 -11.72
C GLN A 54 -15.39 0.19 -10.95
N ALA A 55 -14.65 0.07 -9.83
CA ALA A 55 -14.69 -1.14 -9.00
C ALA A 55 -16.12 -1.44 -8.54
N ASP A 56 -16.54 -2.68 -8.69
CA ASP A 56 -17.84 -3.18 -8.20
C ASP A 56 -17.66 -3.77 -6.78
N PRO A 57 -18.10 -3.07 -5.72
CA PRO A 57 -17.90 -3.54 -4.35
C PRO A 57 -18.53 -4.89 -4.05
N ALA A 58 -19.65 -5.23 -4.70
CA ALA A 58 -20.34 -6.48 -4.46
C ALA A 58 -19.63 -7.71 -5.07
N ARG A 59 -18.82 -7.51 -6.12
CA ARG A 59 -18.24 -8.59 -6.91
C ARG A 59 -16.73 -8.61 -6.93
N ALA A 60 -16.08 -7.45 -6.78
CA ALA A 60 -14.63 -7.35 -6.91
C ALA A 60 -13.92 -8.13 -5.80
N LYS A 61 -13.10 -9.09 -6.19
CA LYS A 61 -12.22 -9.84 -5.30
C LYS A 61 -10.89 -9.09 -5.14
N VAL A 62 -10.56 -8.73 -3.92
CA VAL A 62 -9.41 -7.89 -3.59
C VAL A 62 -8.37 -8.67 -2.79
N LEU A 63 -7.09 -8.52 -3.15
CA LEU A 63 -5.96 -8.99 -2.35
C LEU A 63 -5.11 -7.80 -1.90
N ASP A 64 -4.84 -7.74 -0.61
CA ASP A 64 -3.93 -6.77 0.00
C ASP A 64 -2.62 -7.44 0.39
N ILE A 65 -1.52 -6.99 -0.22
CA ILE A 65 -0.17 -7.53 0.01
C ILE A 65 0.52 -6.71 1.10
N GLY A 66 1.00 -7.40 2.15
CA GLY A 66 1.57 -6.74 3.33
C GLY A 66 0.49 -6.06 4.16
N CYS A 67 -0.64 -6.73 4.35
CA CYS A 67 -1.84 -6.17 4.97
C CYS A 67 -1.68 -5.80 6.46
N GLY A 68 -0.59 -6.24 7.13
CA GLY A 68 -0.40 -6.03 8.56
C GLY A 68 -1.62 -6.48 9.36
N GLU A 69 -2.13 -5.62 10.23
CA GLU A 69 -3.33 -5.83 11.05
C GLU A 69 -4.66 -5.65 10.28
N GLY A 70 -4.62 -5.58 8.94
CA GLY A 70 -5.82 -5.44 8.09
C GLY A 70 -6.37 -4.02 7.94
N ALA A 71 -5.66 -3.01 8.43
CA ALA A 71 -6.16 -1.64 8.43
C ALA A 71 -6.41 -1.06 7.02
N SER A 72 -5.65 -1.47 6.01
CA SER A 72 -5.80 -1.08 4.61
C SER A 72 -7.07 -1.62 3.94
N LEU A 73 -7.65 -2.71 4.48
CA LEU A 73 -8.91 -3.28 4.00
C LEU A 73 -10.14 -2.64 4.65
N PHE A 74 -9.98 -1.98 5.80
CA PHE A 74 -11.11 -1.35 6.50
C PHE A 74 -11.84 -0.28 5.66
N PRO A 75 -11.17 0.62 4.92
CA PRO A 75 -11.86 1.56 4.01
C PRO A 75 -12.73 0.86 2.97
N LEU A 76 -12.33 -0.32 2.48
CA LEU A 76 -13.10 -1.09 1.50
C LEU A 76 -14.42 -1.60 2.09
N LEU A 77 -14.42 -2.05 3.35
CA LEU A 77 -15.65 -2.42 4.06
C LEU A 77 -16.62 -1.23 4.14
N ARG A 78 -16.12 -0.04 4.48
CA ARG A 78 -16.92 1.18 4.50
C ARG A 78 -17.51 1.55 3.14
N LEU A 79 -16.83 1.18 2.06
CA LEU A 79 -17.28 1.40 0.68
C LEU A 79 -18.25 0.30 0.19
N GLY A 80 -18.59 -0.66 1.04
CA GLY A 80 -19.55 -1.72 0.73
C GLY A 80 -18.97 -2.92 -0.01
N PHE A 81 -17.64 -3.09 0.02
CA PHE A 81 -17.05 -4.34 -0.53
C PHE A 81 -17.49 -5.53 0.31
N GLU A 82 -17.84 -6.61 -0.41
CA GLU A 82 -18.25 -7.87 0.22
C GLU A 82 -17.11 -8.47 1.05
N PRO A 83 -17.29 -8.67 2.38
CA PRO A 83 -16.21 -9.14 3.26
C PRO A 83 -15.57 -10.45 2.78
N SER A 84 -16.34 -11.38 2.27
CA SER A 84 -15.85 -12.66 1.74
C SER A 84 -14.96 -12.54 0.50
N ASN A 85 -14.95 -11.38 -0.16
CA ASN A 85 -14.08 -11.06 -1.29
C ASN A 85 -12.79 -10.33 -0.89
N LEU A 86 -12.62 -9.99 0.39
CA LEU A 86 -11.46 -9.26 0.87
C LEU A 86 -10.42 -10.21 1.48
N HIS A 87 -9.25 -10.23 0.88
CA HIS A 87 -8.13 -11.09 1.28
C HIS A 87 -6.92 -10.24 1.64
N GLY A 88 -6.21 -10.63 2.70
CA GLY A 88 -4.95 -10.00 3.10
C GLY A 88 -3.87 -11.04 3.35
N VAL A 89 -2.64 -10.72 2.96
CA VAL A 89 -1.46 -11.53 3.27
C VAL A 89 -0.37 -10.67 3.89
N ASP A 90 0.32 -11.21 4.90
CA ASP A 90 1.51 -10.62 5.50
C ASP A 90 2.47 -11.75 5.88
N ILE A 91 3.76 -11.48 5.89
CA ILE A 91 4.79 -12.46 6.27
C ILE A 91 4.87 -12.63 7.81
N ARG A 92 4.33 -11.68 8.57
CA ARG A 92 4.35 -11.66 10.04
C ARG A 92 3.10 -12.31 10.60
N GLY A 93 3.23 -13.50 11.16
CA GLY A 93 2.12 -14.27 11.73
C GLY A 93 1.38 -13.55 12.86
N GLU A 94 2.09 -12.78 13.71
CA GLU A 94 1.48 -11.96 14.76
C GLU A 94 0.52 -10.89 14.23
N GLN A 95 0.87 -10.26 13.11
CA GLN A 95 0.00 -9.26 12.47
C GLN A 95 -1.25 -9.90 11.86
N ILE A 96 -1.09 -11.08 11.28
CA ILE A 96 -2.23 -11.87 10.76
C ILE A 96 -3.17 -12.28 11.90
N ALA A 97 -2.66 -12.71 13.04
CA ALA A 97 -3.49 -13.04 14.20
C ALA A 97 -4.30 -11.81 14.69
N LEU A 98 -3.68 -10.63 14.71
CA LEU A 98 -4.36 -9.38 15.05
C LEU A 98 -5.43 -9.01 14.02
N ALA A 99 -5.12 -9.17 12.72
CA ALA A 99 -6.06 -8.91 11.63
C ALA A 99 -7.29 -9.82 11.70
N GLN A 100 -7.08 -11.12 11.92
CA GLN A 100 -8.16 -12.12 12.09
C GLN A 100 -9.06 -11.82 13.29
N ALA A 101 -8.46 -11.41 14.41
CA ALA A 101 -9.21 -11.04 15.61
C ALA A 101 -10.03 -9.74 15.39
N ARG A 102 -9.49 -8.79 14.65
CA ARG A 102 -10.11 -7.47 14.40
C ARG A 102 -11.21 -7.52 13.33
N TYR A 103 -11.01 -8.34 12.32
CA TYR A 103 -11.91 -8.43 11.14
C TYR A 103 -12.24 -9.90 10.80
N PRO A 104 -13.01 -10.60 11.65
CA PRO A 104 -13.24 -12.05 11.51
C PRO A 104 -13.99 -12.45 10.22
N GLY A 105 -14.61 -11.48 9.53
CA GLY A 105 -15.30 -11.74 8.25
C GLY A 105 -14.39 -11.67 7.01
N LEU A 106 -13.12 -11.32 7.17
CA LEU A 106 -12.15 -11.21 6.07
C LEU A 106 -11.19 -12.42 6.06
N HIS A 107 -10.52 -12.64 4.93
CA HIS A 107 -9.61 -13.76 4.75
C HIS A 107 -8.15 -13.32 4.91
N PHE A 108 -7.51 -13.68 6.02
CA PHE A 108 -6.11 -13.35 6.28
C PHE A 108 -5.24 -14.60 6.33
N GLN A 109 -4.07 -14.55 5.69
CA GLN A 109 -3.12 -15.66 5.64
C GLN A 109 -1.68 -15.18 5.84
N CYS A 110 -0.91 -15.94 6.64
CA CYS A 110 0.52 -15.71 6.80
C CYS A 110 1.27 -16.32 5.59
N ILE A 111 1.60 -15.50 4.61
CA ILE A 111 2.23 -15.91 3.34
C ILE A 111 3.31 -14.92 2.94
N ASP A 112 4.43 -15.45 2.43
CA ASP A 112 5.44 -14.67 1.75
C ASP A 112 4.93 -14.22 0.37
N ALA A 113 4.88 -12.90 0.16
CA ALA A 113 4.42 -12.29 -1.08
C ALA A 113 5.27 -12.65 -2.32
N SER A 114 6.51 -13.10 -2.13
CA SER A 114 7.35 -13.61 -3.22
C SER A 114 6.92 -15.00 -3.73
N SER A 115 6.02 -15.69 -3.00
CA SER A 115 5.55 -17.05 -3.31
C SER A 115 4.07 -17.23 -2.91
N LEU A 116 3.19 -16.43 -3.51
CA LEU A 116 1.75 -16.48 -3.24
C LEU A 116 1.13 -17.84 -3.61
N LYS A 117 0.28 -18.37 -2.72
CA LYS A 117 -0.37 -19.68 -2.89
C LYS A 117 -1.74 -19.60 -3.61
N PHE A 118 -2.09 -18.45 -4.15
CA PHE A 118 -3.33 -18.31 -4.93
C PHE A 118 -3.12 -18.74 -6.38
N PRO A 119 -4.16 -19.28 -7.03
CA PRO A 119 -4.15 -19.54 -8.47
C PRO A 119 -3.91 -18.26 -9.28
N ASP A 120 -3.47 -18.44 -10.52
CA ASP A 120 -3.34 -17.32 -11.46
C ASP A 120 -4.73 -16.67 -11.72
N ALA A 121 -4.71 -15.38 -12.02
CA ALA A 121 -5.91 -14.64 -12.41
C ALA A 121 -7.10 -14.78 -11.42
N THR A 122 -6.81 -14.71 -10.11
CA THR A 122 -7.82 -14.89 -9.06
C THR A 122 -8.50 -13.58 -8.68
N PHE A 123 -7.76 -12.45 -8.64
CA PHE A 123 -8.22 -11.20 -8.06
C PHE A 123 -8.50 -10.14 -9.12
N ASP A 124 -9.57 -9.38 -8.92
CA ASP A 124 -9.92 -8.23 -9.75
C ASP A 124 -9.01 -7.04 -9.44
N ILE A 125 -8.66 -6.90 -8.15
CA ILE A 125 -7.79 -5.84 -7.64
C ILE A 125 -6.75 -6.48 -6.72
N VAL A 126 -5.47 -6.16 -6.95
CA VAL A 126 -4.36 -6.47 -6.04
C VAL A 126 -3.75 -5.15 -5.59
N GLN A 127 -3.75 -4.92 -4.29
CA GLN A 127 -3.20 -3.68 -3.74
C GLN A 127 -2.02 -3.93 -2.81
N GLU A 128 -1.22 -2.91 -2.61
CA GLU A 128 -0.19 -2.83 -1.59
C GLU A 128 -0.13 -1.42 -1.01
N SER A 129 0.36 -1.32 0.22
CA SER A 129 0.61 -0.04 0.86
C SER A 129 1.96 -0.04 1.57
N MET A 130 2.92 0.71 1.01
CA MET A 130 4.26 0.96 1.56
C MET A 130 5.16 -0.27 1.75
N ILE A 131 4.92 -1.37 1.03
CA ILE A 131 5.79 -2.54 1.11
C ILE A 131 7.02 -2.41 0.22
N PHE A 132 6.89 -1.87 -1.00
CA PHE A 132 8.01 -1.72 -1.92
C PHE A 132 9.03 -0.68 -1.46
N LEU A 133 8.60 0.35 -0.74
CA LEU A 133 9.50 1.32 -0.14
C LEU A 133 10.57 0.65 0.75
N GLN A 134 10.18 -0.40 1.49
CA GLN A 134 11.04 -1.14 2.42
C GLN A 134 11.82 -2.27 1.74
N MET A 135 11.43 -2.68 0.53
CA MET A 135 12.13 -3.70 -0.25
C MET A 135 13.37 -3.09 -0.92
N THR A 136 14.51 -3.16 -0.24
CA THR A 136 15.78 -2.67 -0.80
C THR A 136 16.40 -3.65 -1.78
N ASP A 137 16.13 -4.95 -1.66
CA ASP A 137 16.53 -5.96 -2.63
C ASP A 137 15.66 -5.87 -3.88
N GLN A 138 16.32 -5.65 -5.04
CA GLN A 138 15.63 -5.48 -6.31
C GLN A 138 15.06 -6.79 -6.84
N GLN A 139 15.73 -7.92 -6.58
CA GLN A 139 15.26 -9.22 -7.04
C GLN A 139 14.01 -9.65 -6.28
N LEU A 140 14.00 -9.47 -4.96
CA LEU A 140 12.82 -9.70 -4.14
C LEU A 140 11.65 -8.81 -4.60
N GLY A 141 11.89 -7.51 -4.82
CA GLY A 141 10.87 -6.61 -5.34
C GLY A 141 10.29 -7.08 -6.68
N LYS A 142 11.12 -7.56 -7.60
CA LYS A 142 10.66 -8.16 -8.87
C LYS A 142 9.83 -9.42 -8.66
N GLN A 143 10.25 -10.32 -7.76
CA GLN A 143 9.50 -11.54 -7.46
C GLN A 143 8.12 -11.22 -6.91
N VAL A 144 8.01 -10.30 -5.94
CA VAL A 144 6.73 -9.87 -5.37
C VAL A 144 5.85 -9.23 -6.45
N ALA A 145 6.38 -8.31 -7.26
CA ALA A 145 5.64 -7.67 -8.35
C ALA A 145 5.12 -8.70 -9.36
N GLN A 146 5.93 -9.71 -9.73
CA GLN A 146 5.51 -10.80 -10.62
C GLN A 146 4.38 -11.64 -10.01
N GLN A 147 4.44 -11.93 -8.71
CA GLN A 147 3.35 -12.63 -8.03
C GLN A 147 2.07 -11.80 -8.02
N MET A 148 2.15 -10.50 -7.76
CA MET A 148 1.01 -9.59 -7.84
C MET A 148 0.39 -9.60 -9.24
N ILE A 149 1.20 -9.48 -10.30
CA ILE A 149 0.73 -9.55 -11.69
C ILE A 149 0.10 -10.92 -11.98
N ARG A 150 0.74 -12.02 -11.56
CA ARG A 150 0.24 -13.38 -11.81
C ARG A 150 -1.16 -13.59 -11.26
N VAL A 151 -1.39 -13.24 -10.00
CA VAL A 151 -2.67 -13.47 -9.32
C VAL A 151 -3.76 -12.46 -9.71
N THR A 152 -3.39 -11.34 -10.36
CA THR A 152 -4.35 -10.38 -10.92
C THR A 152 -4.97 -10.96 -12.19
N LYS A 153 -6.28 -10.84 -12.36
CA LYS A 153 -7.01 -11.23 -13.58
C LYS A 153 -6.51 -10.45 -14.81
N PRO A 154 -6.63 -11.00 -16.04
CA PRO A 154 -6.48 -10.20 -17.26
C PRO A 154 -7.40 -8.98 -17.19
N SER A 155 -6.88 -7.81 -17.56
CA SER A 155 -7.56 -6.51 -17.44
C SER A 155 -7.90 -6.07 -16.00
N GLY A 156 -7.53 -6.86 -14.99
CA GLY A 156 -7.60 -6.47 -13.57
C GLY A 156 -6.59 -5.39 -13.21
N HIS A 157 -6.66 -4.89 -11.99
CA HIS A 157 -5.91 -3.71 -11.58
C HIS A 157 -4.99 -3.98 -10.40
N LEU A 158 -3.83 -3.28 -10.42
CA LEU A 158 -2.92 -3.21 -9.28
C LEU A 158 -2.91 -1.77 -8.75
N LEU A 159 -3.10 -1.60 -7.44
CA LEU A 159 -3.08 -0.31 -6.78
C LEU A 159 -1.82 -0.22 -5.91
N LEU A 160 -0.87 0.62 -6.30
CA LEU A 160 0.40 0.78 -5.62
C LEU A 160 0.39 2.10 -4.83
N SER A 161 0.30 2.01 -3.50
CA SER A 161 0.24 3.15 -2.60
C SER A 161 1.57 3.33 -1.87
N ASP A 162 2.48 4.12 -2.43
CA ASP A 162 3.82 4.23 -1.88
C ASP A 162 4.43 5.64 -2.02
N TRP A 163 5.58 5.87 -1.38
CA TRP A 163 6.31 7.13 -1.44
C TRP A 163 7.17 7.22 -2.70
N ARG A 164 6.99 8.29 -3.48
CA ARG A 164 7.78 8.55 -4.69
C ARG A 164 9.15 9.15 -4.41
N TYR A 165 9.36 9.67 -3.21
CA TYR A 165 10.64 10.22 -2.76
C TYR A 165 11.27 9.36 -1.69
N GLY A 166 12.59 9.20 -1.72
CA GLY A 166 13.35 8.59 -0.64
C GLY A 166 13.43 9.51 0.57
N LYS A 167 13.70 8.93 1.72
CA LYS A 167 13.98 9.69 2.93
C LYS A 167 15.44 10.14 2.89
N PRO A 168 15.72 11.47 2.94
CA PRO A 168 17.10 11.95 2.99
C PRO A 168 17.90 11.35 4.16
N GLY A 169 19.18 11.03 3.91
CA GLY A 169 20.10 10.52 4.93
C GLY A 169 19.90 9.05 5.34
N THR A 170 19.14 8.25 4.58
CA THR A 170 19.01 6.81 4.84
C THR A 170 18.91 6.02 3.54
N SER A 171 19.51 4.83 3.52
CA SER A 171 19.38 3.82 2.46
C SER A 171 18.30 2.77 2.76
N GLU A 172 17.65 2.84 3.92
CA GLU A 172 16.63 1.88 4.36
C GLU A 172 15.36 1.89 3.49
N PHE A 173 15.18 2.98 2.70
CA PHE A 173 14.00 3.17 1.88
C PHE A 173 14.37 3.42 0.42
N LYS A 174 13.78 2.64 -0.48
CA LYS A 174 13.87 2.87 -1.92
C LYS A 174 12.56 3.47 -2.44
N PRO A 175 12.59 4.71 -2.98
CA PRO A 175 11.37 5.35 -3.46
C PRO A 175 10.71 4.60 -4.60
N MET A 176 9.38 4.59 -4.62
CA MET A 176 8.55 4.02 -5.69
C MET A 176 8.22 5.10 -6.73
N ASN A 177 9.24 5.62 -7.40
CA ASN A 177 9.06 6.51 -8.54
C ASN A 177 8.61 5.74 -9.79
N GLN A 178 8.19 6.43 -10.83
CA GLN A 178 7.66 5.82 -12.05
C GLN A 178 8.68 4.90 -12.76
N VAL A 179 9.97 5.23 -12.71
CA VAL A 179 11.03 4.40 -13.32
C VAL A 179 11.12 3.04 -12.61
N ARG A 180 11.10 3.04 -11.27
CA ARG A 180 11.12 1.81 -10.49
C ARG A 180 9.83 1.00 -10.68
N ILE A 181 8.67 1.64 -10.67
CA ILE A 181 7.39 0.99 -10.96
C ILE A 181 7.43 0.32 -12.34
N ALA A 182 7.88 1.04 -13.37
CA ALA A 182 7.98 0.50 -14.71
C ALA A 182 8.90 -0.73 -14.79
N SER A 183 10.02 -0.70 -14.08
CA SER A 183 10.97 -1.83 -14.02
C SER A 183 10.42 -3.04 -13.26
N LEU A 184 9.74 -2.83 -12.12
CA LEU A 184 9.23 -3.93 -11.29
C LEU A 184 7.99 -4.60 -11.91
N PHE A 185 7.09 -3.81 -12.47
CA PHE A 185 5.80 -4.26 -12.97
C PHE A 185 5.75 -4.44 -14.48
N ASN A 186 6.92 -4.40 -15.17
CA ASN A 186 7.03 -4.57 -16.63
C ASN A 186 6.00 -3.73 -17.40
N VAL A 187 5.97 -2.42 -17.08
CA VAL A 187 5.07 -1.48 -17.74
C VAL A 187 5.40 -1.40 -19.24
N GLY A 188 4.36 -1.47 -20.06
CA GLY A 188 4.47 -1.53 -21.53
C GLY A 188 4.33 -2.96 -22.08
N SER A 189 4.77 -3.98 -21.33
CA SER A 189 4.63 -5.39 -21.75
C SER A 189 3.55 -6.14 -20.99
N GLN A 190 3.64 -6.22 -19.66
CA GLN A 190 2.69 -6.98 -18.83
C GLN A 190 1.61 -6.09 -18.19
N THR A 191 1.93 -4.83 -17.96
CA THR A 191 1.02 -3.86 -17.35
C THR A 191 1.05 -2.52 -18.07
N SER A 192 0.04 -1.69 -17.81
CA SER A 192 -0.01 -0.30 -18.29
C SER A 192 -0.43 0.64 -17.16
N ILE A 193 0.21 1.81 -17.06
CA ILE A 193 -0.19 2.84 -16.10
C ILE A 193 -1.49 3.48 -16.59
N ARG A 194 -2.54 3.38 -15.81
CA ARG A 194 -3.84 3.99 -16.13
C ARG A 194 -4.00 5.34 -15.47
N LYS A 195 -3.52 5.50 -14.24
CA LYS A 195 -3.62 6.74 -13.49
C LYS A 195 -2.56 6.83 -12.39
N VAL A 196 -2.17 8.04 -12.06
CA VAL A 196 -1.38 8.36 -10.87
C VAL A 196 -2.14 9.41 -10.08
N LEU A 197 -2.44 9.11 -8.84
CA LEU A 197 -3.28 9.91 -7.97
C LEU A 197 -2.46 10.48 -6.80
N PRO A 198 -2.62 11.76 -6.47
CA PRO A 198 -1.92 12.36 -5.35
C PRO A 198 -2.45 11.80 -4.04
N GLY A 199 -1.55 11.46 -3.14
CA GLY A 199 -1.83 11.07 -1.77
C GLY A 199 -1.32 12.11 -0.77
N ALA A 200 -0.58 11.64 0.24
CA ALA A 200 -0.09 12.51 1.29
C ALA A 200 1.06 13.42 0.81
N LEU A 201 1.09 14.63 1.36
CA LEU A 201 2.21 15.56 1.20
C LEU A 201 3.48 15.02 1.89
N VAL A 202 4.64 15.49 1.45
CA VAL A 202 5.92 15.18 2.14
C VAL A 202 5.80 15.50 3.65
N PRO A 203 6.30 14.62 4.55
CA PRO A 203 5.98 14.68 5.97
C PRO A 203 6.21 16.04 6.66
N PRO A 204 7.30 16.80 6.41
CA PRO A 204 7.47 18.09 7.07
C PRO A 204 6.34 19.06 6.75
N VAL A 205 5.98 19.17 5.48
CA VAL A 205 4.91 20.07 5.00
C VAL A 205 3.54 19.55 5.41
N GLY A 206 3.28 18.27 5.15
CA GLY A 206 1.99 17.65 5.45
C GLY A 206 1.64 17.71 6.93
N ARG A 207 2.61 17.49 7.83
CA ARG A 207 2.42 17.58 9.28
C ARG A 207 2.16 19.01 9.73
N PHE A 208 2.95 19.95 9.21
CA PHE A 208 2.76 21.37 9.53
C PHE A 208 1.35 21.84 9.13
N LEU A 209 0.93 21.54 7.90
CA LEU A 209 -0.40 21.93 7.41
C LEU A 209 -1.51 21.20 8.18
N SER A 210 -1.39 19.89 8.41
CA SER A 210 -2.40 19.12 9.14
C SER A 210 -2.67 19.69 10.53
N LYS A 211 -1.63 20.16 11.22
CA LYS A 211 -1.73 20.71 12.57
C LYS A 211 -2.20 22.17 12.60
N ASN A 212 -1.63 23.02 11.73
CA ASN A 212 -1.74 24.47 11.87
C ASN A 212 -2.68 25.13 10.85
N LEU A 213 -2.81 24.55 9.64
CA LEU A 213 -3.58 25.10 8.52
C LEU A 213 -4.31 23.98 7.76
N PRO A 214 -5.18 23.21 8.42
CA PRO A 214 -5.79 22.01 7.83
C PRO A 214 -6.57 22.28 6.54
N SER A 215 -7.26 23.41 6.44
CA SER A 215 -7.99 23.83 5.25
C SER A 215 -7.12 24.01 4.00
N MET A 216 -5.82 24.28 4.18
CA MET A 216 -4.86 24.46 3.09
C MET A 216 -4.24 23.14 2.60
N TYR A 217 -4.46 22.03 3.28
CA TYR A 217 -3.78 20.76 2.98
C TYR A 217 -4.04 20.29 1.54
N PHE A 218 -5.30 20.16 1.16
CA PHE A 218 -5.70 19.71 -0.18
C PHE A 218 -5.45 20.76 -1.26
N ALA A 219 -5.58 22.05 -0.92
CA ALA A 219 -5.18 23.12 -1.82
C ALA A 219 -3.68 23.05 -2.14
N ALA A 220 -2.84 22.86 -1.13
CA ALA A 220 -1.40 22.71 -1.32
C ALA A 220 -1.07 21.47 -2.17
N SER A 221 -1.75 20.33 -1.98
CA SER A 221 -1.51 19.13 -2.78
C SER A 221 -1.90 19.33 -4.26
N SER A 222 -2.90 20.17 -4.54
CA SER A 222 -3.37 20.45 -5.89
C SER A 222 -2.52 21.51 -6.61
N LEU A 223 -2.13 22.57 -5.91
CA LEU A 223 -1.39 23.69 -6.49
C LEU A 223 0.14 23.42 -6.56
N LEU A 224 0.65 22.58 -5.65
CA LEU A 224 2.09 22.30 -5.50
C LEU A 224 2.34 20.78 -5.60
N PRO A 225 2.13 20.15 -6.76
CA PRO A 225 2.18 18.69 -6.92
C PRO A 225 3.55 18.09 -6.62
N PHE A 226 4.62 18.87 -6.63
CA PHE A 226 5.94 18.43 -6.20
C PHE A 226 6.05 18.17 -4.69
N LEU A 227 5.15 18.74 -3.87
CA LEU A 227 5.05 18.46 -2.44
C LEU A 227 4.29 17.17 -2.11
N VAL A 228 3.61 16.58 -3.09
CA VAL A 228 2.97 15.27 -2.90
C VAL A 228 4.06 14.21 -2.81
N GLY A 229 4.21 13.59 -1.66
CA GLY A 229 5.22 12.56 -1.40
C GLY A 229 4.70 11.15 -1.63
N GLN A 230 3.50 10.84 -1.12
CA GLN A 230 2.82 9.57 -1.36
C GLN A 230 1.88 9.69 -2.57
N GLN A 231 1.78 8.63 -3.35
CA GLN A 231 0.88 8.56 -4.50
C GLN A 231 0.29 7.15 -4.61
N VAL A 232 -0.89 7.07 -5.24
CA VAL A 232 -1.46 5.80 -5.68
C VAL A 232 -1.29 5.69 -7.18
N THR A 233 -0.52 4.70 -7.61
CA THR A 233 -0.38 4.37 -9.04
C THR A 233 -1.32 3.22 -9.37
N VAL A 234 -2.23 3.46 -10.30
CA VAL A 234 -3.16 2.45 -10.83
C VAL A 234 -2.54 1.83 -12.08
N LEU A 235 -2.20 0.56 -11.98
CA LEU A 235 -1.79 -0.24 -13.12
C LEU A 235 -2.94 -1.14 -13.56
N GLN A 236 -3.02 -1.44 -14.85
CA GLN A 236 -3.89 -2.48 -15.39
C GLN A 236 -3.02 -3.58 -15.98
N LYS A 237 -3.34 -4.83 -15.64
CA LYS A 237 -2.72 -5.99 -16.28
C LYS A 237 -3.20 -6.09 -17.73
N ASN A 238 -2.26 -6.25 -18.65
CA ASN A 238 -2.57 -6.44 -20.07
C ASN A 238 -3.33 -7.78 -20.26
N ARG A 239 -4.02 -7.88 -21.39
CA ARG A 239 -4.76 -9.10 -21.75
C ARG A 239 -3.84 -10.26 -22.09
#